data_63acf2340d7f9a47a82f154c65a3143f
#
_entry.id   63acf2340d7f9a47a82f154c65a3143f
#
_cell.length_a   1.000
_cell.length_b   1.000
_cell.length_c   1.000
_cell.angle_alpha   90.00
_cell.angle_beta   90.00
_cell.angle_gamma   90.00
#
_symmetry.space_group_name_H-M   'P 1'
#
loop_
_entity.id
_entity.type
_entity.pdbx_description
1 polymer ?
#
loop_
_entity_poly.entity_id
_entity_poly.type
_entity_poly.pdbx_seq_one_letter_code
_entity_poly.pdbx_strand_id
1 'polypeptide(L)'
;MKAETAVLDIQGQYRVYTEHYRAAAAEQTIILVNGSLSTTASFAQTVRYLYPQFNVVLFDLPYAGQSRAHNSHTRPISREEEADILLELIEHFACDLVLSFSWGGIATLQALARQPRRIRKAVINSFSPVINAAMQDYLERGLQVLSAGERDNIGALLNDTIGKHLPSLFKRFNHRHVASLHDYEYRQMGFHVETVLNMDGRSCVSFAGAIDIPLLFVNGEW
;
A
#
# COMPACT_ATOMS: atom_id res chain seq x y z
N MET A 1 -22.92 -4.64 7.03
CA MET A 1 -21.70 -3.82 7.18
C MET A 1 -21.72 -2.77 6.09
N LYS A 2 -21.70 -1.50 6.46
CA LYS A 2 -21.69 -0.35 5.53
C LYS A 2 -20.59 0.60 5.98
N ALA A 3 -19.77 1.07 5.03
CA ALA A 3 -18.76 2.06 5.30
C ALA A 3 -19.35 3.47 5.35
N GLU A 4 -18.82 4.31 6.22
CA GLU A 4 -18.89 5.76 6.11
C GLU A 4 -17.76 6.20 5.16
N THR A 5 -18.09 6.88 4.07
CA THR A 5 -17.11 7.30 3.07
C THR A 5 -16.91 8.81 3.10
N ALA A 6 -15.67 9.25 2.92
CA ALA A 6 -15.32 10.67 2.81
C ALA A 6 -14.12 10.88 1.87
N VAL A 7 -13.95 12.09 1.40
CA VAL A 7 -12.74 12.57 0.74
C VAL A 7 -12.13 13.64 1.65
N LEU A 8 -11.02 13.30 2.28
CA LEU A 8 -10.35 14.17 3.24
C LEU A 8 -9.32 15.07 2.54
N ASP A 9 -9.22 16.28 3.02
CA ASP A 9 -8.13 17.19 2.67
C ASP A 9 -6.92 16.90 3.56
N ILE A 10 -5.82 16.51 2.95
CA ILE A 10 -4.56 16.27 3.63
C ILE A 10 -3.65 17.47 3.37
N GLN A 11 -3.51 18.33 4.39
CA GLN A 11 -2.62 19.50 4.41
C GLN A 11 -2.80 20.49 3.23
N GLY A 12 -4.00 20.53 2.61
CA GLY A 12 -4.26 21.35 1.42
C GLY A 12 -3.57 20.84 0.15
N GLN A 13 -2.85 19.72 0.22
CA GLN A 13 -2.05 19.19 -0.88
C GLN A 13 -2.72 18.00 -1.59
N TYR A 14 -3.31 17.09 -0.83
CA TYR A 14 -3.93 15.88 -1.35
C TYR A 14 -5.37 15.72 -0.91
N ARG A 15 -6.16 15.08 -1.77
CA ARG A 15 -7.53 14.64 -1.50
C ARG A 15 -7.55 13.13 -1.42
N VAL A 16 -7.88 12.57 -0.25
CA VAL A 16 -7.78 11.14 0.02
C VAL A 16 -9.16 10.57 0.31
N TYR A 17 -9.61 9.65 -0.54
CA TYR A 17 -10.83 8.89 -0.31
C TYR A 17 -10.61 7.87 0.81
N THR A 18 -11.57 7.79 1.71
CA THR A 18 -11.53 6.92 2.87
C THR A 18 -12.84 6.15 3.04
N GLU A 19 -12.73 4.95 3.61
CA GLU A 19 -13.85 4.13 4.08
C GLU A 19 -13.65 3.81 5.55
N HIS A 20 -14.62 4.14 6.39
CA HIS A 20 -14.59 3.81 7.81
C HIS A 20 -15.73 2.87 8.16
N TYR A 21 -15.41 1.64 8.53
CA TYR A 21 -16.32 0.62 9.00
C TYR A 21 -16.36 0.64 10.53
N ARG A 22 -17.43 1.22 11.11
CA ARG A 22 -17.61 1.30 12.56
C ARG A 22 -18.33 0.07 13.06
N ALA A 23 -17.77 -0.61 14.04
CA ALA A 23 -18.38 -1.74 14.74
C ALA A 23 -18.84 -1.32 16.14
N ALA A 24 -20.08 -1.57 16.48
CA ALA A 24 -20.70 -1.06 17.71
C ALA A 24 -20.00 -1.48 19.01
N ALA A 25 -19.30 -2.64 18.99
CA ALA A 25 -18.61 -3.19 20.16
C ALA A 25 -17.08 -3.05 20.07
N ALA A 26 -16.54 -2.46 18.99
CA ALA A 26 -15.09 -2.33 18.81
C ALA A 26 -14.55 -1.10 19.56
N GLU A 27 -13.53 -1.34 20.38
CA GLU A 27 -12.83 -0.29 21.12
C GLU A 27 -11.58 0.21 20.38
N GLN A 28 -11.07 -0.58 19.43
CA GLN A 28 -9.84 -0.28 18.70
C GLN A 28 -10.12 -0.04 17.22
N THR A 29 -9.34 0.87 16.64
CA THR A 29 -9.40 1.19 15.22
C THR A 29 -8.11 0.71 14.54
N ILE A 30 -8.27 -0.06 13.46
CA ILE A 30 -7.17 -0.51 12.61
C ILE A 30 -7.23 0.18 11.25
N ILE A 31 -6.10 0.74 10.80
CA ILE A 31 -5.96 1.27 9.45
C ILE A 31 -5.22 0.28 8.56
N LEU A 32 -5.74 0.05 7.34
CA LEU A 32 -5.15 -0.86 6.36
C LEU A 32 -4.44 -0.05 5.27
N VAL A 33 -3.17 -0.36 5.04
CA VAL A 33 -2.31 0.33 4.07
C VAL A 33 -2.06 -0.57 2.87
N ASN A 34 -2.49 -0.12 1.71
CA ASN A 34 -2.38 -0.86 0.45
C ASN A 34 -0.94 -1.01 -0.05
N GLY A 35 -0.73 -2.05 -0.86
CA GLY A 35 0.43 -2.17 -1.73
C GLY A 35 0.37 -1.21 -2.92
N SER A 36 1.42 -1.23 -3.75
CA SER A 36 1.53 -0.37 -4.93
C SER A 36 0.30 -0.52 -5.83
N LEU A 37 -0.32 0.60 -6.19
CA LEU A 37 -1.48 0.72 -7.09
C LEU A 37 -2.74 -0.06 -6.67
N SER A 38 -2.75 -0.63 -5.49
CA SER A 38 -3.95 -1.27 -4.94
C SER A 38 -4.92 -0.22 -4.39
N THR A 39 -6.16 -0.62 -4.23
CA THR A 39 -7.25 0.25 -3.76
C THR A 39 -7.97 -0.36 -2.56
N THR A 40 -8.87 0.39 -1.93
CA THR A 40 -9.74 -0.10 -0.85
C THR A 40 -10.44 -1.40 -1.20
N ALA A 41 -10.76 -1.62 -2.49
CA ALA A 41 -11.41 -2.84 -2.97
C ALA A 41 -10.61 -4.13 -2.71
N SER A 42 -9.27 -4.05 -2.65
CA SER A 42 -8.42 -5.22 -2.36
C SER A 42 -8.58 -5.75 -0.94
N PHE A 43 -9.10 -4.94 -0.02
CA PHE A 43 -9.31 -5.32 1.37
C PHE A 43 -10.70 -5.88 1.69
N ALA A 44 -11.58 -6.05 0.70
CA ALA A 44 -12.96 -6.48 0.96
C ALA A 44 -13.07 -7.76 1.81
N GLN A 45 -12.16 -8.73 1.61
CA GLN A 45 -12.11 -9.95 2.41
C GLN A 45 -11.51 -9.70 3.79
N THR A 46 -10.43 -8.92 3.87
CA THR A 46 -9.75 -8.57 5.14
C THR A 46 -10.71 -7.84 6.08
N VAL A 47 -11.49 -6.89 5.56
CA VAL A 47 -12.51 -6.18 6.34
C VAL A 47 -13.52 -7.14 6.96
N ARG A 48 -13.96 -8.18 6.20
CA ARG A 48 -14.90 -9.18 6.74
C ARG A 48 -14.34 -9.98 7.92
N TYR A 49 -13.02 -10.21 7.94
CA TYR A 49 -12.37 -10.91 9.06
C TYR A 49 -12.14 -10.01 10.26
N LEU A 50 -11.83 -8.75 10.03
CA LEU A 50 -11.52 -7.81 11.13
C LEU A 50 -12.80 -7.27 11.79
N TYR A 51 -13.85 -7.03 11.00
CA TYR A 51 -15.14 -6.61 11.52
C TYR A 51 -15.92 -7.82 12.06
N PRO A 52 -16.54 -7.78 13.22
CA PRO A 52 -16.84 -6.60 14.05
C PRO A 52 -15.86 -6.35 15.21
N GLN A 53 -14.71 -7.02 15.25
CA GLN A 53 -13.76 -6.92 16.35
C GLN A 53 -13.02 -5.57 16.38
N PHE A 54 -12.87 -4.95 15.23
CA PHE A 54 -12.21 -3.65 15.05
C PHE A 54 -13.09 -2.68 14.26
N ASN A 55 -12.95 -1.39 14.57
CA ASN A 55 -13.25 -0.38 13.56
C ASN A 55 -12.16 -0.46 12.48
N VAL A 56 -12.55 -0.43 11.21
CA VAL A 56 -11.59 -0.61 10.11
C VAL A 56 -11.59 0.63 9.23
N VAL A 57 -10.42 1.20 9.00
CA VAL A 57 -10.20 2.33 8.11
C VAL A 57 -9.43 1.87 6.88
N LEU A 58 -9.97 2.18 5.71
CA LEU A 58 -9.32 2.01 4.42
C LEU A 58 -9.16 3.37 3.76
N PHE A 59 -8.18 3.48 2.87
CA PHE A 59 -8.00 4.68 2.05
C PHE A 59 -7.36 4.36 0.71
N ASP A 60 -7.64 5.19 -0.28
CA ASP A 60 -6.96 5.16 -1.56
C ASP A 60 -5.90 6.27 -1.58
N LEU A 61 -4.66 5.94 -1.94
CA LEU A 61 -3.63 6.96 -2.16
C LEU A 61 -4.04 7.92 -3.28
N PRO A 62 -3.53 9.17 -3.32
CA PRO A 62 -3.99 10.21 -4.26
C PRO A 62 -4.00 9.80 -5.72
N TYR A 63 -3.10 8.90 -6.13
CA TYR A 63 -2.99 8.41 -7.51
C TYR A 63 -3.89 7.19 -7.81
N ALA A 64 -4.55 6.60 -6.82
CA ALA A 64 -5.26 5.34 -6.95
C ALA A 64 -6.77 5.47 -6.68
N GLY A 65 -7.52 4.50 -7.16
CA GLY A 65 -8.91 4.27 -6.82
C GLY A 65 -9.80 5.51 -6.91
N GLN A 66 -10.57 5.74 -5.86
CA GLN A 66 -11.53 6.86 -5.78
C GLN A 66 -10.84 8.21 -5.49
N SER A 67 -9.61 8.21 -4.96
CA SER A 67 -8.85 9.44 -4.72
C SER A 67 -8.40 10.13 -6.01
N ARG A 68 -8.13 9.37 -7.05
CA ARG A 68 -7.50 9.85 -8.28
C ARG A 68 -8.24 11.01 -8.96
N ALA A 69 -9.57 10.99 -8.94
CA ALA A 69 -10.37 12.03 -9.58
C ALA A 69 -10.31 13.38 -8.85
N HIS A 70 -9.80 13.42 -7.64
CA HIS A 70 -9.73 14.59 -6.78
C HIS A 70 -8.33 15.21 -6.70
N ASN A 71 -7.35 14.64 -7.42
CA ASN A 71 -5.96 15.06 -7.37
C ASN A 71 -5.40 15.38 -8.76
N SER A 72 -4.38 16.24 -8.80
CA SER A 72 -3.54 16.43 -9.98
C SER A 72 -2.36 15.43 -9.95
N HIS A 73 -1.94 14.97 -11.14
CA HIS A 73 -0.93 13.92 -11.27
C HIS A 73 0.28 14.40 -12.08
N THR A 74 0.85 15.52 -11.65
CA THR A 74 1.97 16.16 -12.35
C THR A 74 3.30 15.43 -12.14
N ARG A 75 3.45 14.78 -10.99
CA ARG A 75 4.62 13.96 -10.63
C ARG A 75 4.22 12.76 -9.79
N PRO A 76 5.08 11.74 -9.66
CA PRO A 76 4.90 10.68 -8.67
C PRO A 76 4.91 11.24 -7.24
N ILE A 77 4.20 10.54 -6.36
CA ILE A 77 4.18 10.82 -4.92
C ILE A 77 5.32 10.01 -4.28
N SER A 78 6.11 10.65 -3.45
CA SER A 78 7.21 9.99 -2.75
C SER A 78 6.72 9.14 -1.58
N ARG A 79 7.57 8.24 -1.11
CA ARG A 79 7.29 7.42 0.07
C ARG A 79 7.16 8.26 1.36
N GLU A 80 7.87 9.38 1.42
CA GLU A 80 7.79 10.34 2.52
C GLU A 80 6.40 11.00 2.54
N GLU A 81 5.88 11.39 1.37
CA GLU A 81 4.53 11.95 1.24
C GLU A 81 3.45 10.91 1.54
N GLU A 82 3.64 9.65 1.15
CA GLU A 82 2.73 8.56 1.52
C GLU A 82 2.72 8.33 3.06
N ALA A 83 3.90 8.45 3.71
CA ALA A 83 3.99 8.37 5.17
C ALA A 83 3.32 9.57 5.86
N ASP A 84 3.43 10.78 5.32
CA ASP A 84 2.74 11.97 5.83
C ASP A 84 1.22 11.80 5.74
N ILE A 85 0.72 11.34 4.60
CA ILE A 85 -0.71 11.00 4.42
C ILE A 85 -1.16 9.98 5.47
N LEU A 86 -0.39 8.91 5.68
CA LEU A 86 -0.73 7.87 6.65
C LEU A 86 -0.80 8.43 8.08
N LEU A 87 0.13 9.29 8.46
CA LEU A 87 0.15 9.93 9.79
C LEU A 87 -1.09 10.80 10.01
N GLU A 88 -1.46 11.63 9.05
CA GLU A 88 -2.69 12.44 9.13
C GLU A 88 -3.95 11.57 9.28
N LEU A 89 -4.04 10.46 8.54
CA LEU A 89 -5.16 9.53 8.65
C LEU A 89 -5.18 8.81 10.00
N ILE A 90 -4.02 8.41 10.54
CA ILE A 90 -3.88 7.82 11.86
C ILE A 90 -4.45 8.76 12.94
N GLU A 91 -4.09 10.04 12.89
CA GLU A 91 -4.60 11.03 13.83
C GLU A 91 -6.08 11.31 13.62
N HIS A 92 -6.52 11.52 12.37
CA HIS A 92 -7.91 11.83 12.04
C HIS A 92 -8.89 10.75 12.51
N PHE A 93 -8.56 9.48 12.28
CA PHE A 93 -9.40 8.34 12.66
C PHE A 93 -9.08 7.77 14.03
N ALA A 94 -8.12 8.36 14.73
CA ALA A 94 -7.67 7.89 16.04
C ALA A 94 -7.27 6.41 16.03
N CYS A 95 -6.46 5.98 15.04
CA CYS A 95 -6.09 4.59 14.85
C CYS A 95 -5.15 4.08 15.95
N ASP A 96 -5.38 2.85 16.40
CA ASP A 96 -4.57 2.15 17.40
C ASP A 96 -3.61 1.13 16.78
N LEU A 97 -3.95 0.63 15.58
CA LEU A 97 -3.25 -0.46 14.90
C LEU A 97 -3.07 -0.13 13.43
N VAL A 98 -1.95 -0.60 12.85
CA VAL A 98 -1.69 -0.55 11.41
C VAL A 98 -1.51 -1.96 10.87
N LEU A 99 -2.12 -2.26 9.73
CA LEU A 99 -1.83 -3.44 8.93
C LEU A 99 -1.48 -3.00 7.51
N SER A 100 -0.28 -3.31 7.05
CA SER A 100 0.19 -2.93 5.72
C SER A 100 0.56 -4.13 4.85
N PHE A 101 0.51 -3.90 3.53
CA PHE A 101 0.84 -4.92 2.53
C PHE A 101 1.86 -4.39 1.53
N SER A 102 2.89 -5.21 1.22
CA SER A 102 3.85 -4.97 0.15
C SER A 102 4.45 -3.55 0.23
N TRP A 103 4.35 -2.74 -0.83
CA TRP A 103 4.81 -1.34 -0.88
C TRP A 103 4.37 -0.51 0.32
N GLY A 104 3.13 -0.68 0.79
CA GLY A 104 2.61 0.02 1.97
C GLY A 104 3.43 -0.19 3.24
N GLY A 105 4.24 -1.25 3.30
CA GLY A 105 5.18 -1.50 4.38
C GLY A 105 6.25 -0.41 4.50
N ILE A 106 6.70 0.17 3.38
CA ILE A 106 7.71 1.25 3.38
C ILE A 106 7.13 2.51 4.06
N ALA A 107 5.98 2.98 3.56
CA ALA A 107 5.30 4.15 4.13
C ALA A 107 4.93 3.93 5.60
N THR A 108 4.50 2.71 5.96
CA THR A 108 4.18 2.34 7.34
C THR A 108 5.41 2.41 8.24
N LEU A 109 6.54 1.83 7.86
CA LEU A 109 7.76 1.88 8.66
C LEU A 109 8.27 3.32 8.83
N GLN A 110 8.21 4.14 7.79
CA GLN A 110 8.56 5.56 7.87
C GLN A 110 7.63 6.35 8.79
N ALA A 111 6.32 6.10 8.72
CA ALA A 111 5.35 6.73 9.62
C ALA A 111 5.58 6.30 11.07
N LEU A 112 5.79 4.99 11.32
CA LEU A 112 6.03 4.46 12.67
C LEU A 112 7.35 4.95 13.27
N ALA A 113 8.40 5.16 12.47
CA ALA A 113 9.65 5.73 12.91
C ALA A 113 9.52 7.16 13.46
N ARG A 114 8.45 7.88 13.10
CA ARG A 114 8.08 9.18 13.66
C ARG A 114 7.27 9.08 14.96
N GLN A 115 7.10 7.85 15.49
CA GLN A 115 6.49 7.54 16.78
C GLN A 115 5.09 8.16 16.98
N PRO A 116 4.10 7.85 16.10
CA PRO A 116 2.73 8.32 16.28
C PRO A 116 2.17 7.80 17.61
N ARG A 117 1.77 8.70 18.50
CA ARG A 117 1.45 8.40 19.90
C ARG A 117 0.36 7.37 20.11
N ARG A 118 -0.57 7.23 19.14
CA ARG A 118 -1.73 6.35 19.26
C ARG A 118 -1.44 4.92 18.85
N ILE A 119 -0.55 4.70 17.88
CA ILE A 119 -0.29 3.35 17.36
C ILE A 119 0.42 2.50 18.42
N ARG A 120 -0.15 1.36 18.73
CA ARG A 120 0.32 0.42 19.75
C ARG A 120 0.97 -0.82 19.18
N LYS A 121 0.58 -1.25 17.96
CA LYS A 121 1.10 -2.44 17.28
C LYS A 121 0.95 -2.26 15.78
N ALA A 122 1.82 -2.91 15.00
CA ALA A 122 1.65 -2.97 13.55
C ALA A 122 1.93 -4.38 13.01
N VAL A 123 1.26 -4.70 11.91
CA VAL A 123 1.50 -5.92 11.13
C VAL A 123 1.94 -5.50 9.73
N ILE A 124 3.08 -6.00 9.31
CA ILE A 124 3.68 -5.74 8.00
C ILE A 124 3.66 -7.04 7.20
N ASN A 125 2.83 -7.09 6.17
CA ASN A 125 2.62 -8.30 5.39
C ASN A 125 3.30 -8.20 4.02
N SER A 126 3.97 -9.28 3.60
CA SER A 126 4.58 -9.42 2.27
C SER A 126 5.55 -8.28 1.94
N PHE A 127 6.34 -7.86 2.92
CA PHE A 127 7.36 -6.84 2.79
C PHE A 127 8.70 -7.34 3.33
N SER A 128 9.76 -7.11 2.57
CA SER A 128 11.15 -7.33 3.01
C SER A 128 12.01 -6.14 2.62
N PRO A 129 12.88 -5.64 3.51
CA PRO A 129 13.85 -4.61 3.18
C PRO A 129 14.98 -5.13 2.27
N VAL A 130 15.12 -6.44 2.17
CA VAL A 130 16.09 -7.11 1.30
C VAL A 130 15.33 -7.87 0.24
N ILE A 131 15.55 -7.51 -1.03
CA ILE A 131 14.99 -8.23 -2.17
C ILE A 131 15.89 -9.43 -2.52
N ASN A 132 15.25 -10.57 -2.77
CA ASN A 132 15.95 -11.74 -3.29
C ASN A 132 16.16 -11.65 -4.81
N ALA A 133 17.00 -12.53 -5.37
CA ALA A 133 17.33 -12.52 -6.79
C ALA A 133 16.10 -12.63 -7.71
N ALA A 134 15.07 -13.40 -7.31
CA ALA A 134 13.84 -13.54 -8.10
C ALA A 134 13.02 -12.24 -8.13
N MET A 135 12.94 -11.53 -6.99
CA MET A 135 12.27 -10.23 -6.93
C MET A 135 13.06 -9.17 -7.71
N GLN A 136 14.39 -9.20 -7.61
CA GLN A 136 15.25 -8.29 -8.39
C GLN A 136 15.03 -8.47 -9.89
N ASP A 137 15.09 -9.71 -10.40
CA ASP A 137 14.83 -10.03 -11.83
C ASP A 137 13.43 -9.52 -12.25
N TYR A 138 12.41 -9.76 -11.41
CA TYR A 138 11.06 -9.28 -11.69
C TYR A 138 11.00 -7.74 -11.80
N LEU A 139 11.63 -7.02 -10.88
CA LEU A 139 11.61 -5.55 -10.86
C LEU A 139 12.41 -4.97 -12.05
N GLU A 140 13.57 -5.52 -12.36
CA GLU A 140 14.40 -5.08 -13.51
C GLU A 140 13.66 -5.28 -14.83
N ARG A 141 13.05 -6.45 -15.03
CA ARG A 141 12.21 -6.74 -16.21
C ARG A 141 10.96 -5.86 -16.24
N GLY A 142 10.35 -5.61 -15.08
CA GLY A 142 9.22 -4.71 -14.94
C GLY A 142 9.55 -3.29 -15.40
N LEU A 143 10.71 -2.78 -14.98
CA LEU A 143 11.18 -1.46 -15.41
C LEU A 143 11.42 -1.38 -16.92
N GLN A 144 11.99 -2.42 -17.53
CA GLN A 144 12.17 -2.50 -18.98
C GLN A 144 10.83 -2.45 -19.74
N VAL A 145 9.86 -3.26 -19.31
CA VAL A 145 8.52 -3.32 -19.91
C VAL A 145 7.79 -1.97 -19.76
N LEU A 146 7.89 -1.35 -18.58
CA LEU A 146 7.32 -0.02 -18.31
C LEU A 146 7.93 1.05 -19.22
N SER A 147 9.26 1.04 -19.35
CA SER A 147 10.00 2.01 -20.18
C SER A 147 9.70 1.84 -21.68
N ALA A 148 9.42 0.61 -22.12
CA ALA A 148 9.01 0.32 -23.50
C ALA A 148 7.54 0.69 -23.79
N GLY A 149 6.74 1.04 -22.77
CA GLY A 149 5.31 1.33 -22.93
C GLY A 149 4.43 0.11 -23.21
N GLU A 150 4.94 -1.09 -22.95
CA GLU A 150 4.31 -2.38 -23.27
C GLU A 150 3.34 -2.82 -22.14
N ARG A 151 2.22 -2.12 -21.99
CA ARG A 151 1.28 -2.28 -20.87
C ARG A 151 0.75 -3.70 -20.69
N ASP A 152 0.41 -4.38 -21.80
CA ASP A 152 -0.11 -5.75 -21.75
C ASP A 152 0.90 -6.74 -21.19
N ASN A 153 2.20 -6.48 -21.43
CA ASN A 153 3.28 -7.33 -20.95
C ASN A 153 3.52 -7.21 -19.44
N ILE A 154 3.13 -6.09 -18.80
CA ILE A 154 3.26 -5.92 -17.34
C ILE A 154 2.36 -6.92 -16.60
N GLY A 155 1.11 -7.06 -17.05
CA GLY A 155 0.17 -8.01 -16.47
C GLY A 155 0.61 -9.46 -16.65
N ALA A 156 1.18 -9.80 -17.81
CA ALA A 156 1.78 -11.10 -18.07
C ALA A 156 2.98 -11.36 -17.17
N LEU A 157 3.92 -10.42 -17.10
CA LEU A 157 5.12 -10.52 -16.25
C LEU A 157 4.75 -10.76 -14.78
N LEU A 158 3.79 -9.99 -14.25
CA LEU A 158 3.28 -10.16 -12.89
C LEU A 158 2.77 -11.59 -12.66
N ASN A 159 1.95 -12.12 -13.58
CA ASN A 159 1.33 -13.43 -13.46
C ASN A 159 2.31 -14.60 -13.64
N ASP A 160 3.36 -14.41 -14.43
CA ASP A 160 4.36 -15.45 -14.71
C ASP A 160 5.51 -15.49 -13.68
N THR A 161 5.62 -14.45 -12.87
CA THR A 161 6.65 -14.31 -11.83
C THR A 161 6.05 -14.44 -10.43
N ILE A 162 5.85 -13.31 -9.75
CA ILE A 162 5.36 -13.29 -8.35
C ILE A 162 3.95 -13.85 -8.20
N GLY A 163 3.12 -13.75 -9.24
CA GLY A 163 1.77 -14.29 -9.28
C GLY A 163 1.67 -15.71 -9.84
N LYS A 164 2.77 -16.41 -10.15
CA LYS A 164 2.74 -17.70 -10.87
C LYS A 164 1.90 -18.79 -10.21
N HIS A 165 1.81 -18.79 -8.89
CA HIS A 165 1.04 -19.77 -8.12
C HIS A 165 -0.40 -19.35 -7.85
N LEU A 166 -0.82 -18.14 -8.27
CA LEU A 166 -2.18 -17.69 -8.08
C LEU A 166 -3.17 -18.47 -8.99
N PRO A 167 -4.40 -18.74 -8.50
CA PRO A 167 -5.46 -19.28 -9.33
C PRO A 167 -5.76 -18.40 -10.55
N SER A 168 -6.20 -19.02 -11.64
CA SER A 168 -6.46 -18.36 -12.93
C SER A 168 -7.42 -17.16 -12.83
N LEU A 169 -8.37 -17.20 -11.88
CA LEU A 169 -9.28 -16.08 -11.65
C LEU A 169 -8.53 -14.82 -11.19
N PHE A 170 -7.60 -14.96 -10.24
CA PHE A 170 -6.78 -13.86 -9.74
C PHE A 170 -5.81 -13.35 -10.82
N LYS A 171 -5.20 -14.26 -11.61
CA LYS A 171 -4.35 -13.88 -12.74
C LYS A 171 -5.10 -13.01 -13.76
N ARG A 172 -6.34 -13.38 -14.10
CA ARG A 172 -7.19 -12.57 -14.99
C ARG A 172 -7.57 -11.23 -14.40
N PHE A 173 -7.82 -11.19 -13.07
CA PHE A 173 -8.09 -9.93 -12.38
C PHE A 173 -6.87 -9.02 -12.42
N ASN A 174 -5.69 -9.52 -12.05
CA ASN A 174 -4.43 -8.76 -12.08
C ASN A 174 -4.15 -8.19 -13.47
N HIS A 175 -4.27 -9.03 -14.51
CA HIS A 175 -4.02 -8.59 -15.88
C HIS A 175 -4.96 -7.45 -16.29
N ARG A 176 -6.27 -7.59 -16.03
CA ARG A 176 -7.24 -6.54 -16.33
C ARG A 176 -7.00 -5.26 -15.53
N HIS A 177 -6.69 -5.41 -14.25
CA HIS A 177 -6.41 -4.26 -13.39
C HIS A 177 -5.22 -3.47 -13.93
N VAL A 178 -4.10 -4.15 -14.18
CA VAL A 178 -2.90 -3.49 -14.71
C VAL A 178 -3.20 -2.86 -16.08
N ALA A 179 -3.86 -3.54 -17.01
CA ALA A 179 -4.20 -3.00 -18.32
C ALA A 179 -5.14 -1.77 -18.27
N SER A 180 -5.90 -1.59 -17.18
CA SER A 180 -6.82 -0.47 -16.99
C SER A 180 -6.21 0.78 -16.35
N LEU A 181 -4.94 0.71 -15.93
CA LEU A 181 -4.26 1.84 -15.28
C LEU A 181 -4.06 3.02 -16.24
N HIS A 182 -4.09 4.23 -15.69
CA HIS A 182 -3.79 5.46 -16.43
C HIS A 182 -2.29 5.72 -16.54
N ASP A 183 -1.87 6.62 -17.43
CA ASP A 183 -0.46 6.95 -17.65
C ASP A 183 0.28 7.38 -16.39
N TYR A 184 -0.39 8.15 -15.53
CA TYR A 184 0.22 8.60 -14.28
C TYR A 184 0.35 7.46 -13.25
N GLU A 185 -0.54 6.46 -13.27
CA GLU A 185 -0.42 5.26 -12.44
C GLU A 185 0.77 4.39 -12.91
N TYR A 186 1.00 4.31 -14.22
CA TYR A 186 2.21 3.66 -14.75
C TYR A 186 3.48 4.41 -14.36
N ARG A 187 3.47 5.76 -14.40
CA ARG A 187 4.61 6.55 -13.92
C ARG A 187 4.86 6.32 -12.42
N GLN A 188 3.81 6.26 -11.62
CA GLN A 188 3.92 5.94 -10.19
C GLN A 188 4.49 4.53 -9.98
N MET A 189 4.05 3.53 -10.76
CA MET A 189 4.59 2.17 -10.72
C MET A 189 6.10 2.16 -11.04
N GLY A 190 6.50 2.83 -12.11
CA GLY A 190 7.91 2.97 -12.47
C GLY A 190 8.73 3.57 -11.35
N PHE A 191 8.24 4.66 -10.76
CA PHE A 191 8.86 5.31 -9.61
C PHE A 191 8.99 4.37 -8.40
N HIS A 192 7.99 3.55 -8.10
CA HIS A 192 8.07 2.55 -7.03
C HIS A 192 9.14 1.49 -7.33
N VAL A 193 9.17 0.97 -8.57
CA VAL A 193 10.16 -0.02 -9.00
C VAL A 193 11.58 0.54 -8.88
N GLU A 194 11.82 1.73 -9.42
CA GLU A 194 13.12 2.42 -9.32
C GLU A 194 13.52 2.67 -7.87
N THR A 195 12.56 3.08 -7.03
CA THR A 195 12.82 3.30 -5.60
C THR A 195 13.29 2.02 -4.92
N VAL A 196 12.63 0.88 -5.20
CA VAL A 196 13.02 -0.41 -4.58
C VAL A 196 14.38 -0.88 -5.11
N LEU A 197 14.65 -0.76 -6.42
CA LEU A 197 15.93 -1.17 -7.01
C LEU A 197 17.11 -0.34 -6.50
N ASN A 198 16.88 0.95 -6.23
CA ASN A 198 17.90 1.87 -5.71
C ASN A 198 17.97 1.93 -4.19
N MET A 199 17.08 1.20 -3.50
CA MET A 199 17.00 1.25 -2.05
C MET A 199 18.14 0.43 -1.42
N ASP A 200 18.97 1.08 -0.59
CA ASP A 200 19.85 0.35 0.28
C ASP A 200 19.06 -0.31 1.42
N GLY A 201 19.13 -1.64 1.50
CA GLY A 201 18.47 -2.42 2.55
C GLY A 201 18.82 -1.94 3.97
N ARG A 202 20.01 -1.38 4.18
CA ARG A 202 20.41 -0.79 5.46
C ARG A 202 19.62 0.48 5.79
N SER A 203 19.30 1.30 4.80
CA SER A 203 18.48 2.51 5.00
C SER A 203 17.07 2.16 5.48
N CYS A 204 16.47 1.10 4.97
CA CYS A 204 15.17 0.60 5.43
C CYS A 204 15.22 0.09 6.87
N VAL A 205 16.29 -0.58 7.24
CA VAL A 205 16.48 -1.10 8.61
C VAL A 205 16.76 0.02 9.60
N SER A 206 17.40 1.11 9.17
CA SER A 206 17.69 2.25 10.05
C SER A 206 16.42 2.93 10.59
N PHE A 207 15.34 2.98 9.79
CA PHE A 207 14.04 3.47 10.29
C PHE A 207 13.46 2.57 11.37
N ALA A 208 13.60 1.25 11.21
CA ALA A 208 13.06 0.29 12.16
C ALA A 208 13.69 0.44 13.57
N GLY A 209 14.92 0.89 13.66
CA GLY A 209 15.61 1.13 14.95
C GLY A 209 14.98 2.23 15.80
N ALA A 210 14.19 3.12 15.22
CA ALA A 210 13.46 4.18 15.93
C ALA A 210 12.05 3.75 16.37
N ILE A 211 11.57 2.57 15.97
CA ILE A 211 10.22 2.08 16.27
C ILE A 211 10.26 1.31 17.58
N ASP A 212 9.54 1.78 18.58
CA ASP A 212 9.48 1.22 19.94
C ASP A 212 8.19 0.43 20.25
N ILE A 213 7.37 0.15 19.23
CA ILE A 213 6.15 -0.64 19.36
C ILE A 213 6.35 -2.05 18.80
N PRO A 214 5.55 -3.06 19.22
CA PRO A 214 5.58 -4.39 18.66
C PRO A 214 5.24 -4.40 17.16
N LEU A 215 6.12 -5.00 16.35
CA LEU A 215 5.94 -5.27 14.93
C LEU A 215 5.83 -6.77 14.67
N LEU A 216 4.83 -7.17 13.87
CA LEU A 216 4.72 -8.51 13.33
C LEU A 216 4.96 -8.47 11.82
N PHE A 217 6.00 -9.16 11.36
CA PHE A 217 6.23 -9.38 9.93
C PHE A 217 5.63 -10.72 9.53
N VAL A 218 4.83 -10.71 8.46
CA VAL A 218 4.20 -11.91 7.89
C VAL A 218 4.64 -12.03 6.44
N ASN A 219 5.42 -13.04 6.14
CA ASN A 219 5.92 -13.32 4.79
C ASN A 219 5.63 -14.77 4.40
N GLY A 220 5.58 -15.05 3.10
CA GLY A 220 5.55 -16.43 2.59
C GLY A 220 6.89 -17.13 2.81
N GLU A 221 6.88 -18.46 2.78
CA GLU A 221 8.09 -19.30 2.94
C GLU A 221 8.96 -19.32 1.67
N TRP A 222 8.49 -18.75 0.54
CA TRP A 222 9.09 -18.86 -0.80
C TRP A 222 9.35 -17.50 -1.45
#